data_c33c96822c57fef9cba15d178b1df6a6
#
_entry.id   c33c96822c57fef9cba15d178b1df6a6
#
_cell.length_a   1.000
_cell.length_b   1.000
_cell.length_c   1.000
_cell.angle_alpha   90.00
_cell.angle_beta   90.00
_cell.angle_gamma   90.00
#
_symmetry.space_group_name_H-M   'P 1'
#
loop_
_entity.id
_entity.type
_entity.pdbx_description
1 polymer ?
#
loop_
_entity_poly.entity_id
_entity_poly.type
_entity_poly.pdbx_seq_one_letter_code
_entity_poly.pdbx_strand_id
1 'polypeptide(L)'
;PFSAHPLRDRDGSWWNFGALSMMGGAGLLLWHIGADATLLGAHVLEMEAPGYLHAFVQTDRHLVFLLTPFDYAPAGSFFESMTFAPQRACAVMVVDKAAPDRVARRFEVDFTMAYHFGDAFERNGEIVVRTVRHRDVGDARSPHRAAMSGHDGPAPAAQLAELHLDMRSGRARWDMLGVTGIEFPLFDPRTPGDRSARLYMPTTEGEASAPYFNAVQMIDPASGRRAVHRYGRDLLAEEHVFVPRPGSTRPDDGWLVGTVLDPTRNRSGIAVLDAQHI
;
A
#
# COMPACT_ATOMS: atom_id res chain seq x y z
N PRO A 1 5.34 18.52 -4.11
CA PRO A 1 4.55 17.47 -3.46
C PRO A 1 5.45 16.30 -3.08
N PHE A 2 5.15 15.64 -1.95
CA PHE A 2 5.90 14.54 -1.37
C PHE A 2 4.90 13.59 -0.69
N SER A 3 4.93 12.29 -1.01
CA SER A 3 3.97 11.33 -0.46
C SER A 3 4.31 10.97 0.98
N ALA A 4 3.34 10.45 1.72
CA ALA A 4 3.54 9.97 3.09
C ALA A 4 4.28 8.60 3.14
N HIS A 5 4.50 7.96 2.00
CA HIS A 5 5.03 6.60 1.90
C HIS A 5 6.35 6.54 1.13
N PRO A 6 7.46 7.09 1.67
CA PRO A 6 8.78 6.92 1.06
C PRO A 6 9.24 5.46 1.17
N LEU A 7 9.93 4.98 0.15
CA LEU A 7 10.48 3.62 0.11
C LEU A 7 12.00 3.65 0.26
N ARG A 8 12.52 2.90 1.22
CA ARG A 8 13.95 2.74 1.41
C ARG A 8 14.48 1.64 0.49
N ASP A 9 15.57 1.95 -0.22
CA ASP A 9 16.27 0.99 -1.08
C ASP A 9 17.37 0.23 -0.31
N ARG A 10 17.94 -0.82 -0.93
CA ARG A 10 18.99 -1.67 -0.34
C ARG A 10 20.26 -0.93 0.00
N ASP A 11 20.61 0.08 -0.79
CA ASP A 11 21.80 0.94 -0.57
C ASP A 11 21.56 1.99 0.51
N GLY A 12 20.37 2.02 1.11
CA GLY A 12 19.94 2.98 2.12
C GLY A 12 19.39 4.28 1.56
N SER A 13 19.40 4.48 0.25
CA SER A 13 18.72 5.60 -0.40
C SER A 13 17.20 5.47 -0.30
N TRP A 14 16.48 6.52 -0.69
CA TRP A 14 15.03 6.58 -0.61
C TRP A 14 14.42 7.03 -1.94
N TRP A 15 13.31 6.41 -2.28
CA TRP A 15 12.44 6.85 -3.34
C TRP A 15 11.16 7.44 -2.78
N ASN A 16 10.69 8.53 -3.39
CA ASN A 16 9.37 9.08 -3.11
C ASN A 16 8.79 9.71 -4.37
N PHE A 17 7.52 10.05 -4.32
CA PHE A 17 6.83 10.68 -5.44
C PHE A 17 5.94 11.84 -5.01
N GLY A 18 5.56 12.65 -5.98
CA GLY A 18 4.50 13.63 -5.87
C GLY A 18 3.74 13.74 -7.18
N ALA A 19 2.41 13.73 -7.12
CA ALA A 19 1.61 13.96 -8.30
C ALA A 19 1.60 15.45 -8.66
N LEU A 20 1.81 15.76 -9.93
CA LEU A 20 1.74 17.09 -10.50
C LEU A 20 0.50 17.16 -11.39
N SER A 21 -0.40 18.10 -11.11
CA SER A 21 -1.43 18.51 -12.04
C SER A 21 -1.05 19.91 -12.54
N MET A 22 -0.60 19.98 -13.77
CA MET A 22 -0.24 21.25 -14.42
C MET A 22 -1.32 21.63 -15.44
N MET A 23 -1.40 22.90 -15.80
CA MET A 23 -2.36 23.39 -16.79
C MET A 23 -2.28 22.61 -18.11
N GLY A 24 -3.23 21.69 -18.29
CA GLY A 24 -3.35 20.85 -19.49
C GLY A 24 -2.55 19.56 -19.50
N GLY A 25 -1.88 19.18 -18.39
CA GLY A 25 -1.12 17.92 -18.29
C GLY A 25 -1.14 17.33 -16.90
N ALA A 26 -0.76 16.06 -16.81
CA ALA A 26 -0.54 15.35 -15.56
C ALA A 26 0.88 14.78 -15.55
N GLY A 27 1.51 14.76 -14.38
CA GLY A 27 2.86 14.24 -14.24
C GLY A 27 3.08 13.63 -12.86
N LEU A 28 4.09 12.78 -12.79
CA LEU A 28 4.60 12.21 -11.56
C LEU A 28 6.02 12.72 -11.35
N LEU A 29 6.27 13.38 -10.23
CA LEU A 29 7.60 13.79 -9.84
C LEU A 29 8.20 12.70 -8.95
N LEU A 30 9.33 12.13 -9.36
CA LEU A 30 10.07 11.15 -8.58
C LEU A 30 11.25 11.81 -7.88
N TRP A 31 11.38 11.54 -6.60
CA TRP A 31 12.52 11.94 -5.79
C TRP A 31 13.41 10.73 -5.50
N HIS A 32 14.70 10.87 -5.78
CA HIS A 32 15.73 9.94 -5.32
C HIS A 32 16.60 10.67 -4.30
N ILE A 33 16.66 10.15 -3.08
CA ILE A 33 17.26 10.82 -1.93
C ILE A 33 18.27 9.87 -1.32
N GLY A 34 19.49 10.34 -1.08
CA GLY A 34 20.56 9.56 -0.46
C GLY A 34 20.28 9.21 1.00
N ALA A 35 21.00 8.23 1.51
CA ALA A 35 20.92 7.82 2.91
C ALA A 35 21.26 8.94 3.91
N ASP A 36 22.01 9.94 3.47
CA ASP A 36 22.38 11.15 4.18
C ASP A 36 21.40 12.32 3.96
N ALA A 37 20.24 12.06 3.37
CA ALA A 37 19.21 13.01 3.00
C ALA A 37 19.62 14.00 1.87
N THR A 38 20.68 13.75 1.13
CA THR A 38 21.02 14.53 -0.07
C THR A 38 20.08 14.20 -1.22
N LEU A 39 19.69 15.18 -2.04
CA LEU A 39 18.93 14.95 -3.26
C LEU A 39 19.86 14.36 -4.33
N LEU A 40 19.66 13.10 -4.69
CA LEU A 40 20.39 12.41 -5.76
C LEU A 40 19.76 12.66 -7.13
N GLY A 41 18.44 12.82 -7.19
CA GLY A 41 17.73 13.07 -8.44
C GLY A 41 16.29 13.51 -8.23
N ALA A 42 15.79 14.25 -9.23
CA ALA A 42 14.39 14.62 -9.37
C ALA A 42 13.98 14.41 -10.82
N HIS A 43 13.01 13.53 -11.06
CA HIS A 43 12.62 13.09 -12.40
C HIS A 43 11.13 13.34 -12.60
N VAL A 44 10.75 13.82 -13.77
CA VAL A 44 9.35 14.05 -14.13
C VAL A 44 8.94 12.98 -15.15
N LEU A 45 7.91 12.23 -14.80
CA LEU A 45 7.26 11.29 -15.72
C LEU A 45 5.94 11.89 -16.19
N GLU A 46 5.79 12.05 -17.49
CA GLU A 46 4.53 12.47 -18.08
C GLU A 46 3.48 11.37 -17.98
N MET A 47 2.28 11.76 -17.61
CA MET A 47 1.08 10.91 -17.56
C MET A 47 0.09 11.36 -18.63
N GLU A 48 -0.56 10.40 -19.29
CA GLU A 48 -1.59 10.69 -20.30
C GLU A 48 -2.84 11.30 -19.68
N ALA A 49 -3.15 10.93 -18.42
CA ALA A 49 -4.27 11.44 -17.67
C ALA A 49 -3.96 11.43 -16.17
N PRO A 50 -4.64 12.27 -15.37
CA PRO A 50 -4.55 12.20 -13.91
C PRO A 50 -4.97 10.82 -13.39
N GLY A 51 -4.23 10.30 -12.44
CA GLY A 51 -4.57 9.08 -11.72
C GLY A 51 -4.37 9.27 -10.22
N TYR A 52 -5.33 8.77 -9.42
CA TYR A 52 -5.16 8.78 -7.97
C TYR A 52 -4.10 7.76 -7.57
N LEU A 53 -3.19 8.22 -6.75
CA LEU A 53 -2.05 7.47 -6.25
C LEU A 53 -1.82 7.87 -4.79
N HIS A 54 -1.89 6.91 -3.86
CA HIS A 54 -1.63 7.14 -2.44
C HIS A 54 -0.22 6.68 -2.06
N ALA A 55 0.13 5.47 -2.42
CA ALA A 55 1.44 4.87 -2.22
C ALA A 55 1.93 4.21 -3.51
N PHE A 56 3.14 3.71 -3.50
CA PHE A 56 3.76 2.97 -4.58
C PHE A 56 4.58 1.83 -4.00
N VAL A 57 5.14 0.96 -4.85
CA VAL A 57 5.93 -0.18 -4.41
C VAL A 57 7.18 -0.33 -5.25
N GLN A 58 8.17 -1.00 -4.72
CA GLN A 58 9.43 -1.26 -5.41
C GLN A 58 9.79 -2.74 -5.44
N THR A 59 10.43 -3.14 -6.52
CA THR A 59 11.26 -4.33 -6.59
C THR A 59 12.73 -3.94 -6.41
N ASP A 60 13.63 -4.89 -6.58
CA ASP A 60 15.07 -4.59 -6.61
C ASP A 60 15.43 -3.60 -7.73
N ARG A 61 14.79 -3.70 -8.90
CA ARG A 61 15.10 -2.91 -10.09
C ARG A 61 14.07 -1.88 -10.49
N HIS A 62 12.82 -2.03 -10.08
CA HIS A 62 11.73 -1.21 -10.58
C HIS A 62 10.93 -0.53 -9.48
N LEU A 63 10.36 0.63 -9.83
CA LEU A 63 9.27 1.28 -9.10
C LEU A 63 7.98 0.99 -9.85
N VAL A 64 6.90 0.70 -9.11
CA VAL A 64 5.59 0.36 -9.68
C VAL A 64 4.53 1.28 -9.10
N PHE A 65 3.77 1.91 -9.99
CA PHE A 65 2.71 2.87 -9.68
C PHE A 65 1.38 2.38 -10.25
N LEU A 66 0.37 2.23 -9.42
CA LEU A 66 -0.99 1.88 -9.82
C LEU A 66 -1.85 3.14 -9.75
N LEU A 67 -2.33 3.61 -10.89
CA LEU A 67 -3.04 4.87 -11.07
C LEU A 67 -4.53 4.61 -11.25
N THR A 68 -5.34 4.93 -10.24
CA THR A 68 -6.80 4.81 -10.32
C THR A 68 -7.38 6.02 -11.06
N PRO A 69 -8.12 5.82 -12.17
CA PRO A 69 -8.61 6.90 -13.00
C PRO A 69 -9.69 7.73 -12.31
N PHE A 70 -9.61 9.05 -12.44
CA PHE A 70 -10.62 10.00 -11.99
C PHE A 70 -10.70 11.20 -12.92
N ASP A 71 -11.82 11.92 -12.85
CA ASP A 71 -12.00 13.23 -13.45
C ASP A 71 -11.90 14.29 -12.37
N TYR A 72 -11.20 15.38 -12.67
CA TYR A 72 -11.01 16.47 -11.73
C TYR A 72 -11.84 17.69 -12.14
N ALA A 73 -12.70 18.11 -11.23
CA ALA A 73 -13.44 19.36 -11.35
C ALA A 73 -13.36 20.12 -10.01
N PRO A 74 -12.80 21.33 -9.95
CA PRO A 74 -12.62 22.05 -8.70
C PRO A 74 -13.92 22.14 -7.89
N ALA A 75 -13.89 21.69 -6.65
CA ALA A 75 -14.98 21.74 -5.68
C ALA A 75 -14.43 22.11 -4.29
N GLY A 76 -15.22 22.01 -3.21
CA GLY A 76 -14.87 22.48 -1.87
C GLY A 76 -13.56 21.89 -1.31
N SER A 77 -13.38 20.59 -1.39
CA SER A 77 -12.15 19.90 -0.97
C SER A 77 -11.49 19.15 -2.13
N PHE A 78 -10.24 18.75 -1.95
CA PHE A 78 -9.52 17.95 -2.95
C PHE A 78 -10.29 16.64 -3.29
N PHE A 79 -10.82 15.96 -2.29
CA PHE A 79 -11.59 14.72 -2.50
C PHE A 79 -12.96 14.96 -3.14
N GLU A 80 -13.60 16.09 -2.88
CA GLU A 80 -14.86 16.48 -3.56
C GLU A 80 -14.60 16.87 -5.01
N SER A 81 -13.41 17.34 -5.32
CA SER A 81 -12.98 17.69 -6.67
C SER A 81 -12.70 16.48 -7.57
N MET A 82 -12.63 15.25 -7.00
CA MET A 82 -12.34 14.02 -7.74
C MET A 82 -13.60 13.17 -7.92
N THR A 83 -13.94 12.88 -9.17
CA THR A 83 -14.96 11.88 -9.53
C THR A 83 -14.26 10.68 -10.12
N PHE A 84 -14.22 9.57 -9.38
CA PHE A 84 -13.61 8.35 -9.87
C PHE A 84 -14.40 7.74 -11.03
N ALA A 85 -13.69 7.12 -11.97
CA ALA A 85 -14.22 6.64 -13.24
C ALA A 85 -14.12 5.11 -13.35
N PRO A 86 -15.04 4.36 -12.70
CA PRO A 86 -14.96 2.90 -12.62
C PRO A 86 -15.13 2.20 -13.97
N GLN A 87 -15.60 2.91 -14.99
CA GLN A 87 -15.70 2.42 -16.36
C GLN A 87 -14.38 2.46 -17.13
N ARG A 88 -13.35 3.09 -16.57
CA ARG A 88 -11.99 3.15 -17.15
C ARG A 88 -11.06 2.18 -16.44
N ALA A 89 -10.15 1.57 -17.20
CA ALA A 89 -9.08 0.75 -16.63
C ALA A 89 -8.12 1.60 -15.79
N CYS A 90 -7.51 0.97 -14.78
CA CYS A 90 -6.37 1.55 -14.08
C CYS A 90 -5.11 1.38 -14.92
N ALA A 91 -4.27 2.41 -14.96
CA ALA A 91 -2.94 2.30 -15.54
C ALA A 91 -1.94 1.83 -14.48
N VAL A 92 -1.05 0.91 -14.86
CA VAL A 92 0.11 0.55 -14.06
C VAL A 92 1.36 0.98 -14.79
N MET A 93 2.17 1.82 -14.16
CA MET A 93 3.44 2.27 -14.68
C MET A 93 4.58 1.56 -13.98
N VAL A 94 5.49 0.98 -14.74
CA VAL A 94 6.74 0.40 -14.26
C VAL A 94 7.89 1.26 -14.71
N VAL A 95 8.73 1.69 -13.77
CA VAL A 95 9.88 2.57 -14.00
C VAL A 95 11.14 1.84 -13.57
N ASP A 96 12.15 1.75 -14.44
CA ASP A 96 13.46 1.20 -14.08
C ASP A 96 14.23 2.22 -13.23
N LYS A 97 14.69 1.83 -12.05
CA LYS A 97 15.48 2.68 -11.15
C LYS A 97 16.79 3.18 -11.79
N ALA A 98 17.32 2.45 -12.76
CA ALA A 98 18.50 2.86 -13.51
C ALA A 98 18.19 3.90 -14.61
N ALA A 99 16.91 4.09 -14.96
CA ALA A 99 16.47 5.08 -15.94
C ALA A 99 15.15 5.73 -15.49
N PRO A 100 15.15 6.47 -14.35
CA PRO A 100 13.95 6.92 -13.66
C PRO A 100 13.22 8.09 -14.36
N ASP A 101 13.74 8.57 -15.47
CA ASP A 101 13.18 9.64 -16.31
C ASP A 101 12.17 9.14 -17.35
N ARG A 102 11.93 7.82 -17.41
CA ARG A 102 11.03 7.21 -18.39
C ARG A 102 10.29 6.00 -17.84
N VAL A 103 9.09 5.79 -18.35
CA VAL A 103 8.31 4.58 -18.07
C VAL A 103 8.89 3.42 -18.91
N ALA A 104 9.35 2.37 -18.22
CA ALA A 104 9.87 1.17 -18.86
C ALA A 104 8.76 0.34 -19.50
N ARG A 105 7.60 0.23 -18.81
CA ARG A 105 6.41 -0.47 -19.30
C ARG A 105 5.13 0.09 -18.71
N ARG A 106 4.05 0.06 -19.51
CA ARG A 106 2.68 0.36 -19.08
C ARG A 106 1.81 -0.88 -19.17
N PHE A 107 0.87 -1.02 -18.25
CA PHE A 107 -0.16 -2.06 -18.25
C PHE A 107 -1.51 -1.40 -17.96
N GLU A 108 -2.55 -2.10 -18.36
CA GLU A 108 -3.93 -1.80 -17.99
C GLU A 108 -4.49 -2.94 -17.15
N VAL A 109 -5.20 -2.60 -16.09
CA VAL A 109 -5.89 -3.55 -15.22
C VAL A 109 -7.31 -3.07 -14.95
N ASP A 110 -8.20 -3.98 -14.58
CA ASP A 110 -9.55 -3.63 -14.17
C ASP A 110 -9.54 -2.56 -13.09
N PHE A 111 -10.56 -1.70 -13.11
CA PHE A 111 -10.71 -0.65 -12.11
C PHE A 111 -10.53 -1.20 -10.70
N THR A 112 -9.70 -0.54 -9.95
CA THR A 112 -9.42 -0.86 -8.54
C THR A 112 -8.91 0.37 -7.82
N MET A 113 -9.08 0.40 -6.50
CA MET A 113 -8.31 1.28 -5.63
C MET A 113 -7.34 0.45 -4.81
N ALA A 114 -6.14 0.98 -4.62
CA ALA A 114 -5.16 0.48 -3.66
C ALA A 114 -4.57 1.69 -2.93
N TYR A 115 -4.67 1.68 -1.61
CA TYR A 115 -4.01 2.69 -0.80
C TYR A 115 -2.60 2.24 -0.48
N HIS A 116 -2.45 1.00 0.01
CA HIS A 116 -1.19 0.51 0.53
C HIS A 116 -0.76 -0.79 -0.16
N PHE A 117 0.54 -0.96 -0.23
CA PHE A 117 1.19 -2.11 -0.84
C PHE A 117 1.98 -2.88 0.22
N GLY A 118 1.99 -4.19 0.10
CA GLY A 118 2.97 -5.05 0.76
C GLY A 118 4.28 -5.06 -0.01
N ASP A 119 4.86 -6.24 -0.16
CA ASP A 119 6.07 -6.43 -0.94
C ASP A 119 5.82 -6.49 -2.46
N ALA A 120 6.86 -6.24 -3.24
CA ALA A 120 6.92 -6.57 -4.64
C ALA A 120 8.26 -7.22 -4.99
N PHE A 121 8.25 -8.17 -5.90
CA PHE A 121 9.43 -8.92 -6.29
C PHE A 121 9.39 -9.33 -7.76
N GLU A 122 10.54 -9.69 -8.29
CA GLU A 122 10.68 -10.15 -9.68
C GLU A 122 10.89 -11.66 -9.74
N ARG A 123 10.17 -12.33 -10.62
CA ARG A 123 10.32 -13.77 -10.86
C ARG A 123 9.99 -14.12 -12.31
N ASN A 124 10.90 -14.81 -12.98
CA ASN A 124 10.68 -15.38 -14.31
C ASN A 124 10.22 -14.34 -15.38
N GLY A 125 10.64 -13.08 -15.25
CA GLY A 125 10.25 -12.01 -16.17
C GLY A 125 8.90 -11.35 -15.82
N GLU A 126 8.29 -11.73 -14.71
CA GLU A 126 7.15 -11.05 -14.11
C GLU A 126 7.59 -10.18 -12.92
N ILE A 127 6.92 -9.06 -12.74
CA ILE A 127 6.86 -8.33 -11.48
C ILE A 127 5.58 -8.79 -10.77
N VAL A 128 5.70 -9.21 -9.52
CA VAL A 128 4.57 -9.57 -8.67
C VAL A 128 4.46 -8.53 -7.57
N VAL A 129 3.30 -7.90 -7.45
CA VAL A 129 3.01 -6.87 -6.44
C VAL A 129 1.92 -7.39 -5.52
N ARG A 130 2.17 -7.43 -4.22
CA ARG A 130 1.14 -7.71 -3.21
C ARG A 130 0.55 -6.41 -2.71
N THR A 131 -0.76 -6.31 -2.72
CA THR A 131 -1.47 -5.10 -2.31
C THR A 131 -2.83 -5.43 -1.72
N VAL A 132 -3.38 -4.47 -0.98
CA VAL A 132 -4.78 -4.49 -0.58
C VAL A 132 -5.61 -3.88 -1.69
N ARG A 133 -6.45 -4.72 -2.30
CA ARG A 133 -7.31 -4.35 -3.41
C ARG A 133 -8.72 -4.03 -2.91
N HIS A 134 -9.19 -2.81 -3.18
CA HIS A 134 -10.60 -2.42 -3.06
C HIS A 134 -11.26 -2.51 -4.42
N ARG A 135 -12.41 -3.18 -4.51
CA ARG A 135 -13.11 -3.41 -5.80
C ARG A 135 -13.67 -2.13 -6.38
N ASP A 136 -14.08 -1.22 -5.52
CA ASP A 136 -14.65 0.06 -5.91
C ASP A 136 -14.33 1.18 -4.92
N VAL A 137 -14.77 2.39 -5.26
CA VAL A 137 -14.56 3.59 -4.44
C VAL A 137 -15.38 3.56 -3.15
N GLY A 138 -16.55 2.96 -3.19
CA GLY A 138 -17.43 2.81 -2.01
C GLY A 138 -16.77 1.92 -0.96
N ASP A 139 -16.28 0.75 -1.39
CA ASP A 139 -15.53 -0.17 -0.53
C ASP A 139 -14.33 0.53 0.14
N ALA A 140 -13.65 1.43 -0.59
CA ALA A 140 -12.47 2.14 -0.09
C ALA A 140 -12.80 3.31 0.84
N ARG A 141 -13.87 4.06 0.57
CA ARG A 141 -14.15 5.36 1.22
C ARG A 141 -15.23 5.31 2.30
N SER A 142 -16.20 4.39 2.17
CA SER A 142 -17.36 4.35 3.08
C SER A 142 -16.98 4.10 4.54
N PRO A 143 -16.05 3.18 4.87
CA PRO A 143 -15.61 2.98 6.25
C PRO A 143 -15.02 4.25 6.86
N HIS A 144 -14.13 4.93 6.14
CA HIS A 144 -13.49 6.16 6.62
C HIS A 144 -14.49 7.29 6.82
N ARG A 145 -15.46 7.45 5.89
CA ARG A 145 -16.49 8.48 6.01
C ARG A 145 -17.41 8.25 7.21
N ALA A 146 -17.83 7.00 7.43
CA ALA A 146 -18.64 6.64 8.59
C ALA A 146 -17.90 6.96 9.89
N ALA A 147 -16.64 6.56 9.98
CA ALA A 147 -15.76 6.85 11.09
C ALA A 147 -15.61 8.34 11.40
N MET A 148 -15.30 9.13 10.39
CA MET A 148 -15.17 10.58 10.51
C MET A 148 -16.47 11.27 10.97
N SER A 149 -17.61 10.63 10.73
CA SER A 149 -18.94 11.12 11.13
C SER A 149 -19.40 10.57 12.48
N GLY A 150 -18.58 9.73 13.15
CA GLY A 150 -18.93 9.08 14.42
C GLY A 150 -20.04 8.03 14.29
N HIS A 151 -20.22 7.45 13.11
CA HIS A 151 -21.22 6.42 12.84
C HIS A 151 -20.54 5.07 12.57
N ASP A 152 -21.27 4.00 12.88
CA ASP A 152 -20.89 2.66 12.45
C ASP A 152 -20.95 2.59 10.92
N GLY A 153 -19.94 2.00 10.32
CA GLY A 153 -19.87 1.79 8.88
C GLY A 153 -19.65 0.34 8.52
N PRO A 154 -19.74 0.00 7.23
CA PRO A 154 -19.42 -1.35 6.77
C PRO A 154 -17.95 -1.66 7.07
N ALA A 155 -17.65 -2.90 7.42
CA ALA A 155 -16.28 -3.37 7.49
C ALA A 155 -15.58 -3.19 6.13
N PRO A 156 -14.28 -2.90 6.11
CA PRO A 156 -13.54 -2.81 4.84
C PRO A 156 -13.69 -4.10 4.02
N ALA A 157 -14.18 -3.98 2.78
CA ALA A 157 -14.32 -5.11 1.86
C ALA A 157 -13.04 -5.38 1.05
N ALA A 158 -11.94 -4.78 1.47
CA ALA A 158 -10.64 -4.92 0.84
C ALA A 158 -10.11 -6.35 0.91
N GLN A 159 -9.37 -6.75 -0.12
CA GLN A 159 -8.83 -8.10 -0.26
C GLN A 159 -7.33 -8.05 -0.53
N LEU A 160 -6.58 -8.97 0.08
CA LEU A 160 -5.18 -9.18 -0.29
C LEU A 160 -5.11 -9.84 -1.67
N ALA A 161 -4.33 -9.24 -2.56
CA ALA A 161 -4.19 -9.70 -3.94
C ALA A 161 -2.73 -9.63 -4.39
N GLU A 162 -2.39 -10.49 -5.34
CA GLU A 162 -1.17 -10.40 -6.15
C GLU A 162 -1.53 -9.84 -7.54
N LEU A 163 -0.87 -8.75 -7.93
CA LEU A 163 -0.88 -8.24 -9.28
C LEU A 163 0.37 -8.75 -10.00
N HIS A 164 0.18 -9.53 -11.03
CA HIS A 164 1.24 -10.07 -11.87
C HIS A 164 1.37 -9.24 -13.14
N LEU A 165 2.56 -8.75 -13.41
CA LEU A 165 2.90 -7.92 -14.56
C LEU A 165 3.95 -8.65 -15.41
N ASP A 166 3.55 -9.24 -16.52
CA ASP A 166 4.50 -9.88 -17.45
C ASP A 166 5.21 -8.80 -18.26
N MET A 167 6.47 -8.58 -17.91
CA MET A 167 7.31 -7.56 -18.53
C MET A 167 7.64 -7.84 -20.01
N ARG A 168 7.45 -9.06 -20.49
CA ARG A 168 7.67 -9.44 -21.86
C ARG A 168 6.42 -9.25 -22.73
N SER A 169 5.30 -9.85 -22.30
CA SER A 169 4.06 -9.81 -23.08
C SER A 169 3.27 -8.51 -22.91
N GLY A 170 3.42 -7.82 -21.78
CA GLY A 170 2.58 -6.69 -21.39
C GLY A 170 1.22 -7.08 -20.83
N ARG A 171 1.04 -8.34 -20.46
CA ARG A 171 -0.18 -8.82 -19.81
C ARG A 171 -0.10 -8.59 -18.32
N ALA A 172 -1.25 -8.23 -17.75
CA ALA A 172 -1.43 -8.14 -16.30
C ALA A 172 -2.58 -9.04 -15.86
N ARG A 173 -2.50 -9.57 -14.63
CA ARG A 173 -3.57 -10.37 -14.03
C ARG A 173 -3.58 -10.21 -12.52
N TRP A 174 -4.74 -10.42 -11.92
CA TRP A 174 -4.94 -10.44 -10.48
C TRP A 174 -5.13 -11.87 -9.98
N ASP A 175 -4.45 -12.22 -8.90
CA ASP A 175 -4.70 -13.43 -8.11
C ASP A 175 -5.13 -13.03 -6.70
N MET A 176 -6.34 -13.46 -6.29
CA MET A 176 -6.87 -13.18 -4.95
C MET A 176 -6.35 -14.18 -3.94
N LEU A 177 -5.79 -13.72 -2.81
CA LEU A 177 -5.21 -14.59 -1.79
C LEU A 177 -6.21 -15.03 -0.71
N GLY A 178 -7.50 -14.71 -0.88
CA GLY A 178 -8.56 -15.17 0.02
C GLY A 178 -8.50 -14.55 1.44
N VAL A 179 -7.87 -13.40 1.59
CA VAL A 179 -7.80 -12.64 2.84
C VAL A 179 -8.57 -11.35 2.65
N THR A 180 -9.52 -11.06 3.53
CA THR A 180 -10.42 -9.91 3.45
C THR A 180 -10.48 -9.14 4.76
N GLY A 181 -11.07 -7.95 4.77
CA GLY A 181 -11.23 -7.13 5.98
C GLY A 181 -9.89 -6.63 6.52
N ILE A 182 -9.00 -6.23 5.65
CA ILE A 182 -7.62 -5.84 5.94
C ILE A 182 -7.27 -4.51 5.33
N GLU A 183 -6.23 -3.87 5.87
CA GLU A 183 -5.51 -2.75 5.25
C GLU A 183 -4.07 -2.68 5.82
N PHE A 184 -3.29 -1.71 5.33
CA PHE A 184 -1.92 -1.45 5.80
C PHE A 184 -1.01 -2.69 5.79
N PRO A 185 -0.85 -3.38 4.64
CA PRO A 185 0.00 -4.56 4.58
C PRO A 185 1.46 -4.15 4.77
N LEU A 186 2.13 -4.80 5.67
CA LEU A 186 3.53 -4.55 5.97
C LEU A 186 4.35 -5.84 5.98
N PHE A 187 5.65 -5.71 5.85
CA PHE A 187 6.61 -6.79 5.80
C PHE A 187 7.95 -6.34 6.39
N ASP A 188 8.91 -7.24 6.51
CA ASP A 188 10.27 -6.90 6.94
C ASP A 188 10.97 -6.03 5.89
N PRO A 189 11.25 -4.75 6.17
CA PRO A 189 11.79 -3.81 5.19
C PRO A 189 13.29 -3.98 4.90
N ARG A 190 13.97 -4.94 5.53
CA ARG A 190 15.42 -5.14 5.35
C ARG A 190 15.78 -5.70 3.98
N THR A 191 14.82 -6.34 3.31
CA THR A 191 15.01 -6.96 2.01
C THR A 191 14.01 -6.44 0.98
N PRO A 192 14.03 -5.12 0.67
CA PRO A 192 13.12 -4.54 -0.30
C PRO A 192 13.35 -5.17 -1.67
N GLY A 193 12.25 -5.52 -2.36
CA GLY A 193 12.31 -6.18 -3.66
C GLY A 193 12.46 -7.70 -3.61
N ASP A 194 12.66 -8.30 -2.44
CA ASP A 194 12.57 -9.75 -2.27
C ASP A 194 11.15 -10.18 -1.95
N ARG A 195 10.83 -11.42 -2.26
CA ARG A 195 9.59 -12.04 -1.84
C ARG A 195 9.59 -12.24 -0.33
N SER A 196 8.73 -11.52 0.37
CA SER A 196 8.58 -11.69 1.82
C SER A 196 7.95 -13.03 2.17
N ALA A 197 8.47 -13.69 3.20
CA ALA A 197 7.91 -14.92 3.72
C ALA A 197 6.58 -14.66 4.45
N ARG A 198 6.45 -13.50 5.10
CA ARG A 198 5.27 -13.11 5.86
C ARG A 198 4.82 -11.71 5.51
N LEU A 199 3.50 -11.53 5.53
CA LEU A 199 2.86 -10.22 5.52
C LEU A 199 2.08 -10.07 6.82
N TYR A 200 2.06 -8.86 7.34
CA TYR A 200 1.33 -8.49 8.55
C TYR A 200 0.35 -7.38 8.18
N MET A 201 -0.84 -7.38 8.76
CA MET A 201 -1.83 -6.36 8.47
C MET A 201 -2.88 -6.25 9.56
N PRO A 202 -3.33 -5.06 9.90
CA PRO A 202 -4.54 -4.88 10.68
C PRO A 202 -5.73 -5.58 10.01
N THR A 203 -6.59 -6.18 10.82
CA THR A 203 -7.76 -6.93 10.36
C THR A 203 -8.94 -6.77 11.32
N THR A 204 -10.13 -6.98 10.79
CA THR A 204 -11.35 -7.06 11.58
C THR A 204 -11.67 -8.51 11.90
N GLU A 205 -11.76 -8.85 13.18
CA GLU A 205 -12.09 -10.18 13.67
C GLU A 205 -13.42 -10.17 14.43
N GLY A 206 -14.31 -11.14 14.10
CA GLY A 206 -15.60 -11.28 14.72
C GLY A 206 -16.53 -10.08 14.49
N GLU A 207 -17.42 -9.84 15.46
CA GLU A 207 -18.26 -8.65 15.48
C GLU A 207 -17.47 -7.48 16.07
N ALA A 208 -16.84 -6.67 15.23
CA ALA A 208 -16.23 -5.42 15.65
C ALA A 208 -17.32 -4.38 15.95
N SER A 209 -17.14 -3.60 17.01
CA SER A 209 -18.08 -2.54 17.39
C SER A 209 -17.95 -1.27 16.54
N ALA A 210 -16.97 -1.22 15.63
CA ALA A 210 -16.67 -0.08 14.78
C ALA A 210 -16.14 -0.53 13.42
N PRO A 211 -16.15 0.34 12.40
CA PRO A 211 -15.67 0.01 11.04
C PRO A 211 -14.15 -0.14 10.94
N TYR A 212 -13.49 -0.39 12.05
CA TYR A 212 -12.02 -0.43 12.17
C TYR A 212 -11.50 -1.80 12.52
N PHE A 213 -10.19 -1.92 12.47
CA PHE A 213 -9.47 -3.13 12.81
C PHE A 213 -9.38 -3.29 14.33
N ASN A 214 -9.61 -4.50 14.82
CA ASN A 214 -9.50 -4.86 16.23
C ASN A 214 -8.46 -5.96 16.47
N ALA A 215 -7.71 -6.31 15.44
CA ALA A 215 -6.70 -7.34 15.46
C ALA A 215 -5.58 -7.03 14.45
N VAL A 216 -4.46 -7.74 14.59
CA VAL A 216 -3.39 -7.80 13.58
C VAL A 216 -3.22 -9.26 13.18
N GLN A 217 -3.21 -9.54 11.89
CA GLN A 217 -2.94 -10.87 11.37
C GLN A 217 -1.60 -10.94 10.66
N MET A 218 -1.02 -12.12 10.71
CA MET A 218 0.10 -12.54 9.88
C MET A 218 -0.40 -13.57 8.86
N ILE A 219 0.07 -13.47 7.64
CA ILE A 219 -0.09 -14.48 6.62
C ILE A 219 1.26 -14.84 6.02
N ASP A 220 1.50 -16.13 5.83
CA ASP A 220 2.52 -16.67 4.94
C ASP A 220 1.85 -17.00 3.59
N PRO A 221 2.09 -16.22 2.54
CA PRO A 221 1.42 -16.41 1.25
C PRO A 221 1.83 -17.71 0.54
N ALA A 222 2.95 -18.33 0.91
CA ALA A 222 3.41 -19.56 0.28
C ALA A 222 2.68 -20.78 0.83
N SER A 223 2.43 -20.83 2.14
CA SER A 223 1.77 -21.94 2.82
C SER A 223 0.29 -21.69 3.11
N GLY A 224 -0.17 -20.44 3.05
CA GLY A 224 -1.49 -20.03 3.49
C GLY A 224 -1.65 -19.99 5.01
N ARG A 225 -0.57 -20.22 5.77
CA ARG A 225 -0.60 -20.19 7.23
C ARG A 225 -0.95 -18.79 7.71
N ARG A 226 -1.85 -18.71 8.70
CA ARG A 226 -2.29 -17.47 9.34
C ARG A 226 -2.09 -17.56 10.85
N ALA A 227 -1.81 -16.41 11.46
CA ALA A 227 -1.85 -16.20 12.90
C ALA A 227 -2.51 -14.83 13.16
N VAL A 228 -3.19 -14.68 14.29
CA VAL A 228 -3.94 -13.46 14.59
C VAL A 228 -3.76 -13.10 16.06
N HIS A 229 -3.31 -11.87 16.30
CA HIS A 229 -3.36 -11.23 17.60
C HIS A 229 -4.62 -10.37 17.70
N ARG A 230 -5.46 -10.62 18.71
CA ARG A 230 -6.69 -9.88 18.95
C ARG A 230 -6.50 -8.90 20.10
N TYR A 231 -6.73 -7.62 19.84
CA TYR A 231 -6.72 -6.60 20.88
C TYR A 231 -7.98 -6.62 21.74
N GLY A 232 -9.08 -7.06 21.17
CA GLY A 232 -10.40 -7.11 21.81
C GLY A 232 -11.46 -6.39 20.98
N ARG A 233 -12.72 -6.59 21.35
CA ARG A 233 -13.86 -6.09 20.58
C ARG A 233 -13.88 -4.56 20.44
N ASP A 234 -13.53 -3.87 21.53
CA ASP A 234 -13.71 -2.42 21.67
C ASP A 234 -12.40 -1.63 21.45
N LEU A 235 -11.29 -2.31 21.14
CA LEU A 235 -10.02 -1.67 20.86
C LEU A 235 -9.84 -1.52 19.36
N LEU A 236 -9.38 -0.34 18.95
CA LEU A 236 -9.16 -0.01 17.55
C LEU A 236 -7.66 -0.01 17.26
N ALA A 237 -7.22 -0.92 16.40
CA ALA A 237 -5.84 -0.99 15.94
C ALA A 237 -5.68 -0.13 14.69
N GLU A 238 -4.61 0.63 14.65
CA GLU A 238 -4.21 1.41 13.47
C GLU A 238 -3.07 0.73 12.71
N GLU A 239 -2.48 1.44 11.76
CA GLU A 239 -1.29 1.00 11.05
C GLU A 239 -0.16 0.61 12.02
N HIS A 240 0.50 -0.49 11.72
CA HIS A 240 1.71 -0.93 12.42
C HIS A 240 2.91 -0.76 11.52
N VAL A 241 4.08 -0.65 12.13
CA VAL A 241 5.36 -0.67 11.42
C VAL A 241 6.18 -1.87 11.87
N PHE A 242 6.93 -2.46 10.95
CA PHE A 242 7.88 -3.51 11.30
C PHE A 242 9.20 -2.88 11.77
N VAL A 243 9.62 -3.22 12.97
CA VAL A 243 10.88 -2.78 13.55
C VAL A 243 11.82 -3.98 13.65
N PRO A 244 12.87 -4.06 12.80
CA PRO A 244 13.80 -5.16 12.84
C PRO A 244 14.54 -5.26 14.18
N ARG A 245 14.78 -6.48 14.65
CA ARG A 245 15.60 -6.71 15.86
C ARG A 245 17.03 -6.31 15.56
N PRO A 246 17.65 -5.43 16.37
CA PRO A 246 19.02 -5.02 16.17
C PRO A 246 19.99 -6.21 16.10
N GLY A 247 20.87 -6.21 15.10
CA GLY A 247 21.87 -7.25 14.89
C GLY A 247 21.35 -8.57 14.33
N SER A 248 20.05 -8.75 14.17
CA SER A 248 19.49 -9.95 13.56
C SER A 248 19.49 -9.87 12.03
N THR A 249 19.89 -10.97 11.39
CA THR A 249 19.81 -11.16 9.93
C THR A 249 18.71 -12.14 9.54
N ARG A 250 18.00 -12.71 10.52
CA ARG A 250 16.91 -13.65 10.26
C ARG A 250 15.68 -12.90 9.71
N PRO A 251 15.06 -13.39 8.63
CA PRO A 251 13.82 -12.80 8.13
C PRO A 251 12.73 -12.77 9.23
N ASP A 252 11.93 -11.71 9.22
CA ASP A 252 10.81 -11.50 10.15
C ASP A 252 11.19 -11.49 11.64
N ASP A 253 12.47 -11.38 11.98
CA ASP A 253 12.90 -11.24 13.37
C ASP A 253 12.87 -9.77 13.78
N GLY A 254 11.81 -9.39 14.48
CA GLY A 254 11.53 -8.01 14.86
C GLY A 254 10.23 -7.87 15.61
N TRP A 255 9.74 -6.66 15.64
CA TRP A 255 8.49 -6.29 16.31
C TRP A 255 7.55 -5.58 15.34
N LEU A 256 6.25 -5.77 15.58
CA LEU A 256 5.21 -4.91 15.02
C LEU A 256 4.87 -3.86 16.07
N VAL A 257 5.03 -2.60 15.71
CA VAL A 257 4.76 -1.46 16.60
C VAL A 257 3.66 -0.61 15.98
N GLY A 258 2.60 -0.39 16.71
CA GLY A 258 1.46 0.39 16.23
C GLY A 258 0.67 1.04 17.34
N THR A 259 -0.23 1.94 16.99
CA THR A 259 -1.12 2.58 17.94
C THR A 259 -2.40 1.78 18.09
N VAL A 260 -2.94 1.80 19.30
CA VAL A 260 -4.24 1.20 19.65
C VAL A 260 -5.05 2.21 20.44
N LEU A 261 -6.26 2.49 20.00
CA LEU A 261 -7.20 3.37 20.66
C LEU A 261 -8.20 2.54 21.49
N ASP A 262 -8.37 2.91 22.76
CA ASP A 262 -9.47 2.48 23.63
C ASP A 262 -10.51 3.62 23.72
N PRO A 263 -11.57 3.60 22.90
CA PRO A 263 -12.57 4.66 22.91
C PRO A 263 -13.40 4.67 24.19
N THR A 264 -13.53 3.53 24.89
CA THR A 264 -14.31 3.45 26.13
C THR A 264 -13.63 4.18 27.27
N ARG A 265 -12.30 4.21 27.27
CA ARG A 265 -11.48 4.93 28.27
C ARG A 265 -10.92 6.24 27.73
N ASN A 266 -11.21 6.58 26.47
CA ASN A 266 -10.63 7.72 25.76
C ASN A 266 -9.09 7.78 25.89
N ARG A 267 -8.43 6.68 25.59
CA ARG A 267 -6.98 6.53 25.72
C ARG A 267 -6.38 5.85 24.49
N SER A 268 -5.22 6.35 24.07
CA SER A 268 -4.37 5.68 23.07
C SER A 268 -3.18 5.03 23.77
N GLY A 269 -2.73 3.93 23.23
CA GLY A 269 -1.55 3.20 23.65
C GLY A 269 -0.70 2.79 22.46
N ILE A 270 0.52 2.35 22.74
CA ILE A 270 1.41 1.74 21.78
C ILE A 270 1.43 0.23 22.02
N ALA A 271 1.10 -0.54 21.01
CA ALA A 271 1.26 -1.99 21.01
C ALA A 271 2.63 -2.37 20.44
N VAL A 272 3.26 -3.34 21.07
CA VAL A 272 4.51 -3.96 20.58
C VAL A 272 4.32 -5.47 20.58
N LEU A 273 4.29 -6.06 19.40
CA LEU A 273 4.10 -7.50 19.23
C LEU A 273 5.39 -8.11 18.69
N ASP A 274 5.74 -9.32 19.15
CA ASP A 274 6.81 -10.10 18.51
C ASP A 274 6.31 -10.62 17.15
N ALA A 275 6.95 -10.21 16.06
CA ALA A 275 6.51 -10.54 14.71
C ALA A 275 6.59 -12.06 14.40
N GLN A 276 7.37 -12.82 15.14
CA GLN A 276 7.46 -14.29 14.97
C GLN A 276 6.36 -15.04 15.72
N HIS A 277 5.70 -14.39 16.70
CA HIS A 277 4.80 -15.05 17.66
C HIS A 277 3.47 -14.27 17.86
N ILE A 278 2.88 -13.75 16.82
CA ILE A 278 1.56 -13.10 16.89
C ILE A 278 0.43 -14.11 16.84
#